data_c887f34362463e6c998940ebc3ef929a
#
_entry.id   c887f34362463e6c998940ebc3ef929a
#
_cell.length_a   1.000
_cell.length_b   1.000
_cell.length_c   1.000
_cell.angle_alpha   90.00
_cell.angle_beta   90.00
_cell.angle_gamma   90.00
#
_symmetry.space_group_name_H-M   'P 1'
#
loop_
_entity.id
_entity.type
_entity.pdbx_description
1 polymer ?
#
loop_
_entity_poly.entity_id
_entity_poly.type
_entity_poly.pdbx_seq_one_letter_code
_entity_poly.pdbx_strand_id
1 'polypeptide(L)'
;MKKIIITLTNENNSFFFDMELPTQYPVEKMYSTIVDLLNQNQSKVTFKVAGFFLGANRQKKIISPQNTLEEAGIWNGDYITAIQK
;
A
#
# COMPACT_ATOMS: atom_id res chain seq x y z
N MET A 1 7.43 -3.71 -17.72
CA MET A 1 6.58 -3.90 -16.55
C MET A 1 5.77 -2.64 -16.29
N LYS A 2 4.47 -2.79 -16.06
CA LYS A 2 3.59 -1.66 -15.81
C LYS A 2 3.70 -1.23 -14.35
N LYS A 3 3.82 0.07 -14.12
CA LYS A 3 3.87 0.67 -12.80
C LYS A 3 2.86 1.80 -12.70
N ILE A 4 2.36 2.04 -11.50
CA ILE A 4 1.48 3.17 -11.22
C ILE A 4 1.98 3.89 -9.98
N ILE A 5 1.59 5.15 -9.85
CA ILE A 5 1.87 5.94 -8.65
C ILE A 5 0.60 5.95 -7.82
N ILE A 6 0.75 5.57 -6.54
CA ILE A 6 -0.36 5.60 -5.58
C ILE A 6 0.06 6.48 -4.40
N THR A 7 -0.91 6.94 -3.64
CA THR A 7 -0.66 7.69 -2.42
C THR A 7 -1.00 6.79 -1.23
N LEU A 8 0.01 6.51 -0.40
CA LEU A 8 -0.18 5.74 0.82
C LEU A 8 -0.52 6.66 1.98
N THR A 9 -1.46 6.24 2.79
CA THR A 9 -1.81 6.89 4.05
C THR A 9 -2.07 5.80 5.09
N ASN A 10 -2.30 6.18 6.34
CA ASN A 10 -2.74 5.23 7.36
C ASN A 10 -4.22 5.47 7.68
N GLU A 11 -4.75 4.67 8.60
CA GLU A 11 -6.18 4.74 8.94
C GLU A 11 -6.60 6.09 9.52
N ASN A 12 -5.66 6.82 10.15
CA ASN A 12 -5.91 8.14 10.73
C ASN A 12 -5.57 9.28 9.77
N ASN A 13 -5.12 8.98 8.57
CA ASN A 13 -4.67 9.99 7.60
C ASN A 13 -3.61 10.93 8.18
N SER A 14 -2.72 10.40 9.01
CA SER A 14 -1.69 11.20 9.66
C SER A 14 -0.48 11.47 8.77
N PHE A 15 -0.39 10.79 7.65
CA PHE A 15 0.65 11.06 6.64
C PHE A 15 0.12 10.71 5.25
N PHE A 16 0.79 11.25 4.22
CA PHE A 16 0.54 10.91 2.83
C PHE A 16 1.89 10.75 2.15
N PHE A 17 2.07 9.65 1.44
CA PHE A 17 3.34 9.34 0.81
C PHE A 17 3.12 8.71 -0.56
N ASP A 18 3.58 9.39 -1.60
CA ASP A 18 3.45 8.88 -2.97
C ASP A 18 4.50 7.81 -3.23
N MET A 19 4.09 6.73 -3.87
CA MET A 19 4.96 5.61 -4.13
C MET A 19 4.63 5.00 -5.49
N GLU A 20 5.67 4.70 -6.27
CA GLU A 20 5.49 3.99 -7.53
C GLU A 20 5.58 2.49 -7.28
N LEU A 21 4.60 1.74 -7.73
CA LEU A 21 4.55 0.29 -7.51
C LEU A 21 4.22 -0.44 -8.80
N PRO A 22 4.81 -1.62 -9.01
CA PRO A 22 4.43 -2.49 -10.13
C PRO A 22 3.03 -3.06 -9.91
N THR A 23 2.29 -3.23 -11.00
CA THR A 23 0.88 -3.65 -10.92
C THR A 23 0.68 -5.15 -11.05
N GLN A 24 1.72 -5.90 -11.38
CA GLN A 24 1.59 -7.30 -11.77
C GLN A 24 2.16 -8.30 -10.76
N TYR A 25 2.59 -7.85 -9.60
CA TYR A 25 3.04 -8.74 -8.52
C TYR A 25 1.97 -8.84 -7.44
N PRO A 26 1.82 -10.00 -6.80
CA PRO A 26 0.98 -10.08 -5.60
C PRO A 26 1.42 -9.04 -4.57
N VAL A 27 0.46 -8.34 -3.96
CA VAL A 27 0.82 -7.23 -3.08
C VAL A 27 1.66 -7.69 -1.89
N GLU A 28 1.47 -8.92 -1.41
CA GLU A 28 2.28 -9.43 -0.29
C GLU A 28 3.77 -9.49 -0.63
N LYS A 29 4.11 -9.64 -1.90
CA LYS A 29 5.51 -9.65 -2.34
C LYS A 29 6.16 -8.27 -2.23
N MET A 30 5.36 -7.22 -2.09
CA MET A 30 5.84 -5.85 -1.99
C MET A 30 5.81 -5.30 -0.56
N TYR A 31 5.24 -6.03 0.39
CA TYR A 31 5.06 -5.54 1.76
C TYR A 31 6.37 -5.11 2.41
N SER A 32 7.42 -5.91 2.26
CA SER A 32 8.72 -5.59 2.87
C SER A 32 9.25 -4.25 2.37
N THR A 33 9.22 -4.04 1.06
CA THR A 33 9.68 -2.79 0.46
C THR A 33 8.81 -1.61 0.90
N ILE A 34 7.49 -1.80 0.91
CA ILE A 34 6.57 -0.74 1.31
C ILE A 34 6.78 -0.36 2.77
N VAL A 35 6.90 -1.35 3.65
CA VAL A 35 7.12 -1.13 5.08
C VAL A 35 8.44 -0.38 5.31
N ASP A 36 9.50 -0.80 4.63
CA ASP A 36 10.81 -0.15 4.77
C ASP A 36 10.74 1.32 4.34
N LEU A 37 10.10 1.59 3.20
CA LEU A 37 9.98 2.95 2.71
C LEU A 37 9.11 3.82 3.62
N LEU A 38 8.02 3.29 4.14
CA LEU A 38 7.17 4.01 5.07
C LEU A 38 7.93 4.36 6.35
N ASN A 39 8.65 3.40 6.91
CA ASN A 39 9.40 3.64 8.15
C ASN A 39 10.56 4.61 7.96
N GLN A 40 11.11 4.71 6.75
CA GLN A 40 12.16 5.67 6.44
C GLN A 40 11.64 7.09 6.24
N ASN A 41 10.38 7.24 5.79
CA ASN A 41 9.87 8.53 5.36
C ASN A 41 8.90 9.18 6.33
N GLN A 42 8.55 8.49 7.41
CA GLN A 42 7.73 9.07 8.46
C GLN A 42 8.01 8.32 9.78
N SER A 43 7.82 9.00 10.90
CA SER A 43 8.06 8.43 12.22
C SER A 43 6.82 8.40 13.10
N LYS A 44 5.67 8.79 12.58
CA LYS A 44 4.43 8.85 13.36
C LYS A 44 3.90 7.46 13.68
N VAL A 45 4.08 6.51 12.78
CA VAL A 45 3.63 5.13 12.94
C VAL A 45 4.75 4.22 12.48
N THR A 46 5.03 3.17 13.26
CA THR A 46 6.00 2.14 12.88
C THR A 46 5.24 0.95 12.33
N PHE A 47 5.62 0.51 11.13
CA PHE A 47 5.00 -0.63 10.47
C PHE A 47 5.89 -1.85 10.53
N LYS A 48 5.28 -3.03 10.53
CA LYS A 48 5.96 -4.33 10.46
C LYS A 48 5.31 -5.15 9.36
N VAL A 49 6.08 -6.00 8.70
CA VAL A 49 5.55 -6.88 7.65
C VAL A 49 4.49 -7.82 8.23
N ALA A 50 4.74 -8.36 9.42
CA ALA A 50 3.75 -9.21 10.10
C ALA A 50 2.51 -8.36 10.43
N GLY A 51 1.36 -8.80 9.94
CA GLY A 51 0.11 -8.09 10.18
C GLY A 51 -0.13 -6.88 9.29
N PHE A 52 0.71 -6.69 8.26
CA PHE A 52 0.56 -5.56 7.34
C PHE A 52 -0.42 -5.90 6.21
N PHE A 53 -1.30 -4.96 5.91
CA PHE A 53 -2.26 -5.08 4.80
C PHE A 53 -2.40 -3.76 4.09
N LEU A 54 -2.89 -3.81 2.85
CA LEU A 54 -3.21 -2.62 2.06
C LEU A 54 -4.72 -2.56 1.84
N GLY A 55 -5.30 -1.41 2.07
CA GLY A 55 -6.72 -1.17 1.85
C GLY A 55 -6.92 -0.29 0.63
N ALA A 56 -7.82 -0.69 -0.26
CA ALA A 56 -8.19 0.09 -1.44
C ALA A 56 -9.26 1.11 -1.03
N ASN A 57 -8.89 2.38 -0.92
CA ASN A 57 -9.78 3.41 -0.41
C ASN A 57 -11.01 3.60 -1.30
N ARG A 58 -10.83 3.61 -2.62
CA ARG A 58 -11.94 3.82 -3.55
C ARG A 58 -12.96 2.68 -3.46
N GLN A 59 -12.50 1.43 -3.35
CA GLN A 59 -13.37 0.26 -3.22
C GLN A 59 -13.80 -0.03 -1.79
N LYS A 60 -13.18 0.63 -0.81
CA LYS A 60 -13.47 0.47 0.63
C LYS A 60 -13.31 -0.98 1.10
N LYS A 61 -12.26 -1.64 0.66
CA LYS A 61 -11.98 -3.01 1.06
C LYS A 61 -10.48 -3.27 1.11
N ILE A 62 -10.10 -4.31 1.87
CA ILE A 62 -8.70 -4.74 1.97
C ILE A 62 -8.33 -5.50 0.70
N ILE A 63 -7.15 -5.22 0.16
CA ILE A 63 -6.61 -5.95 -0.98
C ILE A 63 -6.10 -7.29 -0.48
N SER A 64 -6.59 -8.38 -1.08
CA SER A 64 -6.12 -9.72 -0.73
C SER A 64 -4.62 -9.83 -1.00
N PRO A 65 -3.83 -10.41 -0.07
CA PRO A 65 -2.38 -10.52 -0.25
C PRO A 65 -1.94 -11.21 -1.55
N GLN A 66 -2.73 -12.14 -2.06
CA GLN A 66 -2.41 -12.86 -3.28
C GLN A 66 -2.75 -12.08 -4.54
N ASN A 67 -3.55 -11.03 -4.43
CA ASN A 67 -3.96 -10.23 -5.59
C ASN A 67 -2.87 -9.24 -5.97
N THR A 68 -2.84 -8.91 -7.25
CA THR A 68 -2.03 -7.81 -7.76
C THR A 68 -2.83 -6.50 -7.66
N LEU A 69 -2.15 -5.36 -7.80
CA LEU A 69 -2.85 -4.08 -7.86
C LEU A 69 -3.79 -4.04 -9.07
N GLU A 70 -3.39 -4.64 -10.18
CA GLU A 70 -4.21 -4.71 -11.38
C GLU A 70 -5.49 -5.50 -11.11
N GLU A 71 -5.37 -6.67 -10.49
CA GLU A 71 -6.55 -7.50 -10.14
C GLU A 71 -7.45 -6.81 -9.13
N ALA A 72 -6.89 -6.01 -8.25
CA ALA A 72 -7.66 -5.26 -7.26
C ALA A 72 -8.32 -4.01 -7.84
N GLY A 73 -8.06 -3.70 -9.12
CA GLY A 73 -8.67 -2.54 -9.77
C GLY A 73 -8.10 -1.21 -9.31
N ILE A 74 -6.83 -1.18 -8.93
CA ILE A 74 -6.17 0.03 -8.47
C ILE A 74 -5.70 0.85 -9.68
N TRP A 75 -6.01 2.14 -9.66
CA TRP A 75 -5.67 3.07 -10.74
C TRP A 75 -4.50 3.96 -10.35
N ASN A 76 -3.79 4.47 -11.36
CA ASN A 76 -2.78 5.49 -11.13
C ASN A 76 -3.41 6.69 -10.41
N GLY A 77 -2.80 7.12 -9.32
CA GLY A 77 -3.31 8.21 -8.51
C GLY A 77 -4.24 7.78 -7.37
N ASP A 78 -4.55 6.49 -7.26
CA ASP A 78 -5.43 6.02 -6.19
C ASP A 78 -4.79 6.18 -4.81
N TYR A 79 -5.63 6.31 -3.80
CA TYR A 79 -5.23 6.32 -2.40
C TYR A 79 -5.32 4.90 -1.83
N ILE A 80 -4.27 4.49 -1.15
CA ILE A 80 -4.16 3.17 -0.51
C ILE A 80 -3.88 3.39 0.97
N THR A 81 -4.60 2.68 1.82
CA THR A 81 -4.38 2.76 3.27
C THR A 81 -3.44 1.64 3.72
N ALA A 82 -2.37 2.00 4.41
CA ALA A 82 -1.49 1.05 5.07
C ALA A 82 -2.11 0.67 6.41
N ILE A 83 -2.36 -0.63 6.60
CA ILE A 83 -3.06 -1.16 7.77
C ILE A 83 -2.11 -2.07 8.54
N GLN A 84 -1.98 -1.82 9.85
CA GLN A 84 -1.18 -2.66 10.73
C GLN A 84 -2.12 -3.33 11.73
N LYS A 85 -2.09 -4.65 11.75
CA LYS A 85 -2.89 -5.45 12.68
C LYS A 85 -2.08 -5.90 13.87
#